data_08011b8a2513935fdf77d14625d8d4d4
#
_entry.id   08011b8a2513935fdf77d14625d8d4d4
#
_cell.length_a   1.000
_cell.length_b   1.000
_cell.length_c   1.000
_cell.angle_alpha   90.00
_cell.angle_beta   90.00
_cell.angle_gamma   90.00
#
_symmetry.space_group_name_H-M   'P 1'
#
loop_
_entity.id
_entity.type
_entity.pdbx_description
1 polymer ?
#
loop_
_entity_poly.entity_id
_entity_poly.type
_entity_poly.pdbx_seq_one_letter_code
_entity_poly.pdbx_strand_id
1 'polypeptide(L)'
;MFFLIDDAFRFGEYIETSGAKGTVEKISVRSVSLRHQRGALATIPYGQIGKIQNFSRDWMIEKLTFRVALNTDVEKVRKIFKKIGQDISDNPELAGDLLEPFKSQGIAELEDGTLVIRAKFKAKAGKHILIRRAALTAVHQAFQEHSIQAVPKPLTSNFGASA
;
A
#
# COMPACT_ATOMS: atom_id res chain seq x y z
N MET A 1 -26.54 -12.97 -15.63
CA MET A 1 -25.64 -11.83 -15.33
C MET A 1 -26.11 -11.17 -14.05
N PHE A 2 -25.36 -11.36 -12.94
CA PHE A 2 -25.83 -11.04 -11.59
C PHE A 2 -24.93 -10.09 -10.80
N PHE A 3 -24.05 -9.34 -11.47
CA PHE A 3 -23.06 -8.47 -10.83
C PHE A 3 -23.67 -7.36 -9.97
N LEU A 4 -24.84 -6.86 -10.33
CA LEU A 4 -25.53 -5.81 -9.57
C LEU A 4 -26.22 -6.34 -8.31
N ILE A 5 -26.47 -7.64 -8.23
CA ILE A 5 -27.12 -8.25 -7.08
C ILE A 5 -26.17 -8.40 -5.90
N ASP A 6 -24.88 -8.65 -6.18
CA ASP A 6 -23.86 -8.84 -5.15
C ASP A 6 -23.24 -7.53 -4.65
N ASP A 7 -23.61 -6.39 -5.23
CA ASP A 7 -23.09 -5.06 -4.83
C ASP A 7 -21.57 -5.01 -4.70
N ALA A 8 -20.88 -5.63 -5.67
CA ALA A 8 -19.43 -5.76 -5.65
C ALA A 8 -18.69 -4.41 -5.82
N PHE A 9 -19.31 -3.46 -6.50
CA PHE A 9 -18.77 -2.11 -6.70
C PHE A 9 -19.91 -1.09 -6.92
N ARG A 10 -19.60 0.17 -6.63
CA ARG A 10 -20.50 1.32 -6.82
C ARG A 10 -19.77 2.45 -7.54
N PHE A 11 -20.53 3.39 -8.05
CA PHE A 11 -19.99 4.62 -8.63
C PHE A 11 -19.05 5.33 -7.63
N GLY A 12 -17.88 5.77 -8.12
CA GLY A 12 -16.87 6.46 -7.32
C GLY A 12 -15.91 5.56 -6.56
N GLU A 13 -16.14 4.26 -6.48
CA GLU A 13 -15.24 3.33 -5.82
C GLU A 13 -14.04 2.97 -6.72
N TYR A 14 -12.89 2.73 -6.10
CA TYR A 14 -11.68 2.30 -6.79
C TYR A 14 -11.60 0.77 -6.78
N ILE A 15 -11.62 0.18 -7.95
CA ILE A 15 -11.61 -1.29 -8.13
C ILE A 15 -10.53 -1.76 -9.11
N GLU A 16 -10.22 -3.03 -9.03
CA GLU A 16 -9.40 -3.74 -10.01
C GLU A 16 -10.16 -4.96 -10.52
N THR A 17 -10.24 -5.10 -11.82
CA THR A 17 -10.81 -6.28 -12.48
C THR A 17 -10.25 -6.44 -13.87
N SER A 18 -10.08 -7.68 -14.32
CA SER A 18 -9.61 -8.01 -15.68
C SER A 18 -8.34 -7.28 -16.10
N GLY A 19 -7.41 -7.07 -15.17
CA GLY A 19 -6.15 -6.38 -15.41
C GLY A 19 -6.24 -4.85 -15.45
N ALA A 20 -7.42 -4.26 -15.28
CA ALA A 20 -7.62 -2.82 -15.23
C ALA A 20 -7.89 -2.35 -13.81
N LYS A 21 -7.30 -1.22 -13.45
CA LYS A 21 -7.52 -0.52 -12.17
C LYS A 21 -8.06 0.87 -12.43
N GLY A 22 -9.02 1.29 -11.63
CA GLY A 22 -9.50 2.65 -11.72
C GLY A 22 -10.72 2.92 -10.86
N THR A 23 -11.12 4.20 -10.85
CA THR A 23 -12.35 4.65 -10.22
C THR A 23 -13.54 4.36 -11.12
N VAL A 24 -14.59 3.79 -10.58
CA VAL A 24 -15.83 3.54 -11.30
C VAL A 24 -16.46 4.89 -11.65
N GLU A 25 -16.43 5.24 -12.93
CA GLU A 25 -16.93 6.53 -13.43
C GLU A 25 -18.28 6.39 -14.11
N LYS A 26 -18.54 5.24 -14.71
CA LYS A 26 -19.81 4.97 -15.39
C LYS A 26 -20.20 3.49 -15.25
N ILE A 27 -21.44 3.26 -14.88
CA ILE A 27 -22.06 1.94 -14.88
C ILE A 27 -23.18 1.95 -15.90
N SER A 28 -23.07 1.14 -16.94
CA SER A 28 -24.10 1.01 -17.97
C SER A 28 -24.71 -0.40 -17.94
N VAL A 29 -25.67 -0.64 -18.82
CA VAL A 29 -26.37 -1.95 -18.90
C VAL A 29 -25.42 -3.10 -19.27
N ARG A 30 -24.37 -2.82 -20.05
CA ARG A 30 -23.48 -3.85 -20.60
C ARG A 30 -22.05 -3.79 -20.13
N SER A 31 -21.64 -2.68 -19.51
CA SER A 31 -20.24 -2.44 -19.19
C SER A 31 -20.07 -1.52 -17.98
N VAL A 32 -18.88 -1.54 -17.43
CA VAL A 32 -18.41 -0.58 -16.43
C VAL A 32 -17.20 0.16 -16.98
N SER A 33 -17.10 1.46 -16.72
CA SER A 33 -15.97 2.28 -17.12
C SER A 33 -15.15 2.68 -15.90
N LEU A 34 -13.84 2.39 -15.94
CA LEU A 34 -12.87 2.67 -14.89
C LEU A 34 -11.91 3.77 -15.35
N ARG A 35 -11.80 4.83 -14.59
CA ARG A 35 -10.83 5.91 -14.83
C ARG A 35 -9.54 5.64 -14.07
N HIS A 36 -8.47 5.37 -14.81
CA HIS A 36 -7.14 5.23 -14.23
C HIS A 36 -6.61 6.57 -13.70
N GLN A 37 -5.74 6.53 -12.70
CA GLN A 37 -5.13 7.74 -12.12
C GLN A 37 -4.41 8.62 -13.14
N ARG A 38 -3.91 8.05 -14.22
CA ARG A 38 -3.27 8.77 -15.33
C ARG A 38 -4.25 9.30 -16.37
N GLY A 39 -5.56 9.12 -16.15
CA GLY A 39 -6.61 9.63 -17.03
C GLY A 39 -7.15 8.65 -18.06
N ALA A 40 -6.53 7.48 -18.23
CA ALA A 40 -7.04 6.48 -19.17
C ALA A 40 -8.39 5.92 -18.70
N LEU A 41 -9.35 5.82 -19.62
CA LEU A 41 -10.66 5.24 -19.36
C LEU A 41 -10.72 3.84 -19.92
N ALA A 42 -10.87 2.84 -19.05
CA ALA A 42 -11.07 1.46 -19.46
C ALA A 42 -12.55 1.10 -19.39
N THR A 43 -13.12 0.66 -20.51
CA THR A 43 -14.49 0.17 -20.58
C THR A 43 -14.48 -1.34 -20.64
N ILE A 44 -15.07 -1.99 -19.65
CA ILE A 44 -15.03 -3.45 -19.50
C ILE A 44 -16.44 -4.00 -19.64
N PRO A 45 -16.72 -4.81 -20.68
CA PRO A 45 -17.98 -5.53 -20.80
C PRO A 45 -18.18 -6.49 -19.62
N TYR A 46 -19.39 -6.58 -19.08
CA TYR A 46 -19.68 -7.44 -17.93
C TYR A 46 -19.30 -8.91 -18.16
N GLY A 47 -19.36 -9.40 -19.37
CA GLY A 47 -18.94 -10.75 -19.71
C GLY A 47 -17.44 -11.02 -19.55
N GLN A 48 -16.62 -9.99 -19.49
CA GLN A 48 -15.17 -10.08 -19.27
C GLN A 48 -14.75 -9.80 -17.82
N ILE A 49 -15.71 -9.45 -16.96
CA ILE A 49 -15.44 -9.22 -15.55
C ILE A 49 -15.31 -10.57 -14.84
N GLY A 50 -14.13 -10.82 -14.32
CA GLY A 50 -13.87 -11.97 -13.44
C GLY A 50 -13.82 -11.55 -11.97
N LYS A 51 -12.68 -11.78 -11.33
CA LYS A 51 -12.44 -11.37 -9.96
C LYS A 51 -12.43 -9.85 -9.82
N ILE A 52 -13.17 -9.32 -8.86
CA ILE A 52 -13.19 -7.90 -8.53
C ILE A 52 -12.49 -7.69 -7.19
N GLN A 53 -11.49 -6.80 -7.17
CA GLN A 53 -10.88 -6.30 -5.94
C GLN A 53 -11.34 -4.86 -5.71
N ASN A 54 -12.01 -4.60 -4.59
CA ASN A 54 -12.49 -3.28 -4.22
C ASN A 54 -11.60 -2.68 -3.14
N PHE A 55 -10.89 -1.59 -3.47
CA PHE A 55 -9.97 -0.91 -2.57
C PHE A 55 -10.61 0.26 -1.81
N SER A 56 -11.91 0.46 -1.95
CA SER A 56 -12.64 1.55 -1.32
C SER A 56 -13.59 1.11 -0.21
N ARG A 57 -13.63 -0.18 0.08
CA ARG A 57 -14.52 -0.74 1.10
C ARG A 57 -13.77 -1.27 2.31
N ASP A 58 -14.39 -1.11 3.46
CA ASP A 58 -13.97 -1.63 4.76
C ASP A 58 -12.60 -1.09 5.17
N TRP A 59 -11.58 -1.89 5.04
CA TRP A 59 -10.23 -1.58 5.52
C TRP A 59 -9.15 -2.10 4.58
N MET A 60 -7.98 -1.50 4.71
CA MET A 60 -6.77 -1.93 4.03
C MET A 60 -5.64 -2.16 5.03
N ILE A 61 -4.89 -3.22 4.84
CA ILE A 61 -3.63 -3.44 5.54
C ILE A 61 -2.49 -3.00 4.62
N GLU A 62 -1.71 -2.03 5.09
CA GLU A 62 -0.50 -1.59 4.40
C GLU A 62 0.72 -2.26 5.04
N LYS A 63 1.55 -2.84 4.19
CA LYS A 63 2.84 -3.41 4.57
C LYS A 63 3.93 -2.58 3.92
N LEU A 64 4.78 -2.01 4.76
CA LEU A 64 5.91 -1.20 4.33
C LEU A 64 7.19 -1.97 4.53
N THR A 65 8.07 -1.92 3.55
CA THR A 65 9.34 -2.63 3.57
C THR A 65 10.47 -1.62 3.55
N PHE A 66 11.41 -1.77 4.48
CA PHE A 66 12.57 -0.88 4.63
C PHE A 66 13.84 -1.71 4.54
N ARG A 67 14.75 -1.27 3.71
CA ARG A 67 16.04 -1.90 3.50
C ARG A 67 17.11 -1.08 4.19
N VAL A 68 17.80 -1.68 5.15
CA VAL A 68 18.86 -1.03 5.93
C VAL A 68 20.14 -1.86 5.90
N ALA A 69 21.27 -1.23 6.22
CA ALA A 69 22.54 -1.92 6.27
C ALA A 69 22.53 -3.08 7.27
N LEU A 70 23.25 -4.15 6.96
CA LEU A 70 23.30 -5.36 7.77
C LEU A 70 23.76 -5.12 9.22
N ASN A 71 24.61 -4.12 9.44
CA ASN A 71 25.12 -3.73 10.75
C ASN A 71 24.18 -2.81 11.55
N THR A 72 22.97 -2.58 11.05
CA THR A 72 21.98 -1.73 11.71
C THR A 72 21.48 -2.39 12.99
N ASP A 73 21.35 -1.62 14.08
CA ASP A 73 20.74 -2.07 15.32
C ASP A 73 19.23 -2.20 15.15
N VAL A 74 18.75 -3.42 15.03
CA VAL A 74 17.32 -3.74 14.81
C VAL A 74 16.45 -3.27 15.98
N GLU A 75 16.94 -3.34 17.21
CA GLU A 75 16.20 -2.87 18.39
C GLU A 75 16.01 -1.35 18.36
N LYS A 76 17.00 -0.62 17.88
CA LYS A 76 16.89 0.82 17.68
C LYS A 76 15.82 1.16 16.66
N VAL A 77 15.80 0.43 15.53
CA VAL A 77 14.76 0.59 14.49
C VAL A 77 13.38 0.26 15.05
N ARG A 78 13.26 -0.80 15.83
CA ARG A 78 12.00 -1.19 16.47
C ARG A 78 11.46 -0.10 17.40
N LYS A 79 12.33 0.53 18.19
CA LYS A 79 11.96 1.65 19.06
C LYS A 79 11.52 2.86 18.26
N ILE A 80 12.20 3.17 17.17
CA ILE A 80 11.84 4.26 16.25
C ILE A 80 10.45 4.00 15.67
N PHE A 81 10.18 2.80 15.18
CA PHE A 81 8.87 2.45 14.61
C PHE A 81 7.76 2.50 15.66
N LYS A 82 8.04 2.08 16.88
CA LYS A 82 7.08 2.19 17.98
C LYS A 82 6.73 3.65 18.27
N LYS A 83 7.71 4.53 18.30
CA LYS A 83 7.49 5.98 18.48
C LYS A 83 6.68 6.58 17.34
N ILE A 84 7.01 6.24 16.11
CA ILE A 84 6.26 6.69 14.91
C ILE A 84 4.81 6.21 14.99
N GLY A 85 4.59 4.96 15.37
CA GLY A 85 3.25 4.41 15.56
C GLY A 85 2.45 5.18 16.60
N GLN A 86 3.10 5.56 17.70
CA GLN A 86 2.47 6.36 18.74
C GLN A 86 2.15 7.77 18.26
N ASP A 87 3.07 8.41 17.56
CA ASP A 87 2.89 9.77 17.01
C ASP A 87 1.74 9.82 16.01
N ILE A 88 1.61 8.81 15.15
CA ILE A 88 0.49 8.69 14.20
C ILE A 88 -0.83 8.46 14.95
N SER A 89 -0.84 7.60 15.96
CA SER A 89 -2.03 7.34 16.78
C SER A 89 -2.49 8.56 17.57
N ASP A 90 -1.57 9.43 17.94
CA ASP A 90 -1.84 10.67 18.68
C ASP A 90 -2.20 11.85 17.75
N ASN A 91 -2.00 11.69 16.43
CA ASN A 91 -2.33 12.74 15.46
C ASN A 91 -3.84 12.75 15.22
N PRO A 92 -4.55 13.86 15.57
CA PRO A 92 -6.01 13.91 15.44
C PRO A 92 -6.51 13.84 14.00
N GLU A 93 -5.67 14.18 13.02
CA GLU A 93 -6.03 14.09 11.60
C GLU A 93 -6.00 12.65 11.06
N LEU A 94 -5.23 11.77 11.69
CA LEU A 94 -5.00 10.41 11.23
C LEU A 94 -5.65 9.35 12.14
N ALA A 95 -5.75 9.63 13.43
CA ALA A 95 -6.20 8.66 14.44
C ALA A 95 -7.59 8.09 14.17
N GLY A 96 -8.51 8.90 13.65
CA GLY A 96 -9.87 8.47 13.35
C GLY A 96 -9.97 7.44 12.23
N ASP A 97 -9.00 7.39 11.35
CA ASP A 97 -8.95 6.48 10.20
C ASP A 97 -8.04 5.27 10.43
N LEU A 98 -7.27 5.28 11.50
CA LEU A 98 -6.36 4.21 11.88
C LEU A 98 -7.09 3.14 12.69
N LEU A 99 -7.12 1.91 12.20
CA LEU A 99 -7.77 0.77 12.85
C LEU A 99 -6.78 -0.09 13.66
N GLU A 100 -5.58 -0.27 13.15
CA GLU A 100 -4.46 -0.86 13.88
C GLU A 100 -3.22 0.01 13.72
N PRO A 101 -2.45 0.25 14.80
CA PRO A 101 -1.32 1.17 14.77
C PRO A 101 -0.19 0.67 13.88
N PHE A 102 0.61 1.62 13.37
CA PHE A 102 1.85 1.31 12.68
C PHE A 102 2.82 0.62 13.65
N LYS A 103 3.27 -0.56 13.30
CA LYS A 103 4.19 -1.34 14.12
C LYS A 103 5.16 -2.17 13.29
N SER A 104 6.33 -2.41 13.86
CA SER A 104 7.32 -3.30 13.28
C SER A 104 6.85 -4.75 13.29
N GLN A 105 7.12 -5.45 12.19
CA GLN A 105 6.99 -6.91 12.11
C GLN A 105 8.34 -7.62 12.27
N GLY A 106 9.42 -6.87 12.52
CA GLY A 106 10.76 -7.39 12.64
C GLY A 106 11.46 -7.59 11.30
N ILE A 107 12.50 -8.41 11.34
CA ILE A 107 13.27 -8.75 10.14
C ILE A 107 12.44 -9.68 9.26
N ALA A 108 12.19 -9.26 8.02
CA ALA A 108 11.47 -10.08 7.05
C ALA A 108 12.42 -10.97 6.26
N GLU A 109 13.58 -10.42 5.87
CA GLU A 109 14.58 -11.13 5.07
C GLU A 109 15.98 -10.61 5.40
N LEU A 110 16.96 -11.49 5.17
CA LEU A 110 18.38 -11.18 5.14
C LEU A 110 18.84 -11.35 3.70
N GLU A 111 19.28 -10.27 3.11
CA GLU A 111 19.89 -10.27 1.78
C GLU A 111 21.38 -9.96 1.90
N ASP A 112 22.14 -10.09 0.82
CA ASP A 112 23.58 -9.79 0.81
C ASP A 112 23.86 -8.35 1.28
N GLY A 113 24.39 -8.21 2.49
CA GLY A 113 24.71 -6.93 3.11
C GLY A 113 23.50 -6.07 3.51
N THR A 114 22.29 -6.61 3.49
CA THR A 114 21.07 -5.85 3.72
C THR A 114 20.11 -6.58 4.67
N LEU A 115 19.57 -5.83 5.63
CA LEU A 115 18.42 -6.23 6.42
C LEU A 115 17.14 -5.67 5.80
N VAL A 116 16.16 -6.53 5.59
CA VAL A 116 14.83 -6.11 5.16
C VAL A 116 13.90 -6.14 6.36
N ILE A 117 13.45 -4.97 6.80
CA ILE A 117 12.56 -4.81 7.94
C ILE A 117 11.18 -4.44 7.42
N ARG A 118 10.16 -5.09 7.94
CA ARG A 118 8.77 -4.85 7.55
C ARG A 118 7.99 -4.22 8.69
N ALA A 119 7.14 -3.29 8.34
CA ALA A 119 6.16 -2.69 9.23
C ALA A 119 4.77 -2.77 8.59
N LYS A 120 3.73 -2.74 9.39
CA LYS A 120 2.35 -2.73 8.93
C LYS A 120 1.47 -1.82 9.75
N PHE A 121 0.38 -1.40 9.15
CA PHE A 121 -0.75 -0.79 9.82
C PHE A 121 -2.06 -1.17 9.11
N LYS A 122 -3.17 -0.95 9.76
CA LYS A 122 -4.51 -1.14 9.20
C LYS A 122 -5.28 0.16 9.32
N ALA A 123 -5.91 0.56 8.24
CA ALA A 123 -6.66 1.80 8.17
C ALA A 123 -7.93 1.64 7.33
N LYS A 124 -8.84 2.60 7.45
CA LYS A 124 -10.02 2.66 6.60
C LYS A 124 -9.62 2.75 5.14
N ALA A 125 -10.33 2.03 4.28
CA ALA A 125 -10.08 2.04 2.85
C ALA A 125 -10.18 3.46 2.28
N GLY A 126 -9.22 3.81 1.41
CA GLY A 126 -9.09 5.17 0.87
C GLY A 126 -8.32 6.14 1.76
N LYS A 127 -8.30 5.93 3.07
CA LYS A 127 -7.57 6.78 4.04
C LYS A 127 -6.16 6.26 4.34
N HIS A 128 -5.89 5.02 4.04
CA HIS A 128 -4.58 4.38 4.25
C HIS A 128 -3.44 5.09 3.51
N ILE A 129 -3.72 5.76 2.38
CA ILE A 129 -2.72 6.47 1.58
C ILE A 129 -2.11 7.64 2.35
N LEU A 130 -2.93 8.43 3.06
CA LEU A 130 -2.45 9.55 3.88
C LEU A 130 -1.58 9.05 5.05
N ILE A 131 -2.02 7.99 5.71
CA ILE A 131 -1.28 7.37 6.82
C ILE A 131 0.04 6.79 6.31
N ARG A 132 0.02 6.15 5.15
CA ARG A 132 1.23 5.63 4.52
C ARG A 132 2.26 6.73 4.25
N ARG A 133 1.83 7.86 3.69
CA ARG A 133 2.72 9.00 3.44
C ARG A 133 3.30 9.55 4.73
N ALA A 134 2.47 9.71 5.75
CA ALA A 134 2.91 10.17 7.06
C ALA A 134 3.95 9.21 7.68
N ALA A 135 3.70 7.92 7.62
CA ALA A 135 4.62 6.89 8.10
C ALA A 135 5.95 6.90 7.35
N LEU A 136 5.92 6.96 6.02
CA LEU A 136 7.14 7.00 5.19
C LEU A 136 7.96 8.26 5.46
N THR A 137 7.32 9.41 5.58
CA THR A 137 7.99 10.67 5.91
C THR A 137 8.63 10.62 7.29
N ALA A 138 7.91 10.11 8.28
CA ALA A 138 8.41 9.97 9.65
C ALA A 138 9.60 9.00 9.73
N VAL A 139 9.53 7.87 9.01
CA VAL A 139 10.64 6.89 8.97
C VAL A 139 11.86 7.49 8.29
N HIS A 140 11.68 8.17 7.17
CA HIS A 140 12.77 8.83 6.46
C HIS A 140 13.49 9.85 7.36
N GLN A 141 12.74 10.70 8.03
CA GLN A 141 13.28 11.70 8.96
C GLN A 141 14.00 11.03 10.14
N ALA A 142 13.40 10.02 10.74
CA ALA A 142 14.01 9.31 11.87
C ALA A 142 15.31 8.58 11.47
N PHE A 143 15.35 8.01 10.27
CA PHE A 143 16.56 7.36 9.77
C PHE A 143 17.70 8.36 9.55
N GLN A 144 17.40 9.56 9.07
CA GLN A 144 18.38 10.63 8.98
C GLN A 144 18.87 11.09 10.33
N GLU A 145 17.98 11.33 11.30
CA GLU A 145 18.34 11.79 12.65
C GLU A 145 19.20 10.76 13.42
N HIS A 146 18.94 9.47 13.21
CA HIS A 146 19.64 8.39 13.89
C HIS A 146 20.78 7.78 13.06
N SER A 147 21.12 8.37 11.92
CA SER A 147 22.18 7.90 11.03
C SER A 147 22.01 6.44 10.60
N ILE A 148 20.77 6.01 10.36
CA ILE A 148 20.47 4.69 9.83
C ILE A 148 20.58 4.75 8.30
N GLN A 149 21.46 3.91 7.77
CA GLN A 149 21.72 3.87 6.33
C GLN A 149 20.67 3.03 5.62
N ALA A 150 19.88 3.65 4.74
CA ALA A 150 19.01 2.94 3.81
C ALA A 150 19.82 2.36 2.65
N VAL A 151 19.47 1.15 2.24
CA VAL A 151 20.13 0.45 1.14
C VAL A 151 19.18 0.39 -0.06
N PRO A 152 19.60 0.82 -1.25
CA PRO A 152 18.75 0.74 -2.43
C PRO A 152 18.45 -0.71 -2.81
N LYS A 153 17.29 -0.93 -3.41
CA LYS A 153 16.93 -2.23 -3.97
C LYS A 153 17.92 -2.55 -5.11
N PRO A 154 18.47 -3.78 -5.16
CA PRO A 154 19.32 -4.18 -6.28
C PRO A 154 18.56 -4.01 -7.60
N LEU A 155 19.22 -3.41 -8.57
CA LEU A 155 18.71 -3.38 -9.93
C LEU A 155 18.71 -4.83 -10.44
N THR A 156 17.55 -5.44 -10.50
CA THR A 156 17.41 -6.66 -11.30
C THR A 156 17.55 -6.24 -12.75
N SER A 157 18.72 -6.48 -13.32
CA SER A 157 18.90 -6.35 -14.75
C SER A 157 18.03 -7.41 -15.42
N ASN A 158 16.84 -7.04 -15.85
CA ASN A 158 16.10 -7.80 -16.82
C ASN A 158 16.75 -7.63 -18.20
N PHE A 159 18.01 -7.98 -18.28
CA PHE A 159 18.57 -8.37 -19.58
C PHE A 159 18.09 -9.79 -19.82
N GLY A 160 16.90 -9.89 -20.43
CA GLY A 160 16.43 -11.13 -20.97
C GLY A 160 17.51 -11.73 -21.82
N ALA A 161 18.00 -12.87 -21.46
CA ALA A 161 18.73 -13.74 -22.33
C ALA A 161 17.78 -14.13 -23.46
N SER A 162 17.83 -13.38 -24.56
CA SER A 162 17.39 -13.86 -25.84
C SER A 162 18.54 -14.67 -26.40
N ALA A 163 18.44 -15.95 -26.27
CA ALA A 163 19.16 -16.90 -27.08
C ALA A 163 18.17 -17.96 -27.56
#